data_9f51ab4ccd3dbb8c7fefe0eb09dfaeb8
#
_entry.id   9f51ab4ccd3dbb8c7fefe0eb09dfaeb8
#
_cell.length_a   1.000
_cell.length_b   1.000
_cell.length_c   1.000
_cell.angle_alpha   90.00
_cell.angle_beta   90.00
_cell.angle_gamma   90.00
#
_symmetry.space_group_name_H-M   'P 1'
#
loop_
_entity.id
_entity.type
_entity.pdbx_description
1 polymer ?
#
loop_
_entity_poly.entity_id
_entity_poly.type
_entity_poly.pdbx_seq_one_letter_code
_entity_poly.pdbx_strand_id
1 'polypeptide(L)'
;MVGLAATFGSGAMTNSINEFDDADLFLVTGSNTTAQHPLIGSRIINAVKRGAQLLLIDPREIQLAEFADLHLRQNIGTDVAVLNGIMNVIIEEDLYDKEFVETRTEGFDQLKALVSQYPPRVVEKISGINSRDLKKAARMYAKADKAMLVYAMGITQHTTGVDNVKTCANLAMLTGNLGRPSTGVNPLRGQNNVQGACDMGALPNVYSGYQPVTDSAVKKKFEDAWGVPALDDKAGLTITDMMTAAQKGEIKALYVMGENPLMSDPDTSHIEHALSNLDFLVVQDIFLSETAAKADIVLPAASFAEKDGTYTNTERRVQISGKAVSPPGLARPDWEIICELSTLAGYPMHYGSSADVLKEINALTPSYAGITNERLERGHGLQWPCINEEHPGTSFLHKDRFSKGKGTFMPCDFKPVAEMPDEEYDFMLTTGRIYFQYHTGTMTRRTSILDREAPSALVEINPEDAKKLGIKNNEIVELTSRRGSIKLKAEITKRVPQNVVFSTFHFHEAPVNMLTNSAYDPIAKIPEYKGCAVKVRRCA
;
A
#
# COMPACT_ATOMS: atom_id res chain seq x y z
N MET A 1 7.22 1.69 -0.44
CA MET A 1 8.22 2.47 -1.21
C MET A 1 9.50 2.66 -0.41
N VAL A 2 9.48 3.28 0.77
CA VAL A 2 10.68 3.63 1.56
C VAL A 2 11.58 2.41 1.82
N GLY A 3 11.03 1.27 2.25
CA GLY A 3 11.81 0.06 2.50
C GLY A 3 12.52 -0.48 1.26
N LEU A 4 11.85 -0.53 0.10
CA LEU A 4 12.48 -0.96 -1.16
C LEU A 4 13.52 0.05 -1.65
N ALA A 5 13.25 1.36 -1.52
CA ALA A 5 14.23 2.39 -1.88
C ALA A 5 15.49 2.28 -1.02
N ALA A 6 15.36 2.00 0.27
CA ALA A 6 16.50 1.78 1.16
C ALA A 6 17.34 0.56 0.75
N THR A 7 16.71 -0.53 0.32
CA THR A 7 17.39 -1.78 -0.07
C THR A 7 17.89 -1.76 -1.51
N PHE A 8 17.06 -1.31 -2.48
CA PHE A 8 17.34 -1.42 -3.92
C PHE A 8 17.69 -0.09 -4.59
N GLY A 9 17.38 1.06 -3.96
CA GLY A 9 17.44 2.39 -4.57
C GLY A 9 16.19 2.75 -5.37
N SER A 10 15.17 1.88 -5.44
CA SER A 10 13.88 2.14 -6.09
C SER A 10 12.74 1.57 -5.25
N GLY A 11 11.67 2.33 -5.10
CA GLY A 11 10.51 1.96 -4.26
C GLY A 11 9.34 1.32 -5.00
N ALA A 12 9.51 0.94 -6.26
CA ALA A 12 8.44 0.41 -7.12
C ALA A 12 8.44 -1.12 -7.22
N MET A 13 7.35 -1.67 -7.74
CA MET A 13 7.23 -3.07 -8.14
C MET A 13 8.34 -3.43 -9.14
N THR A 14 9.06 -4.50 -8.90
CA THR A 14 10.26 -4.80 -9.69
C THR A 14 9.94 -5.42 -11.05
N ASN A 15 8.87 -6.19 -11.17
CA ASN A 15 8.55 -6.98 -12.37
C ASN A 15 7.17 -6.64 -12.93
N SER A 16 6.89 -7.09 -14.15
CA SER A 16 5.61 -6.87 -14.84
C SER A 16 4.53 -7.87 -14.42
N ILE A 17 3.27 -7.46 -14.50
CA ILE A 17 2.12 -8.33 -14.21
C ILE A 17 2.06 -9.52 -15.20
N ASN A 18 2.47 -9.33 -16.45
CA ASN A 18 2.49 -10.42 -17.43
C ASN A 18 3.49 -11.53 -17.07
N GLU A 19 4.55 -11.21 -16.33
CA GLU A 19 5.56 -12.18 -15.91
C GLU A 19 5.06 -13.15 -14.82
N PHE A 20 3.91 -12.87 -14.20
CA PHE A 20 3.24 -13.81 -13.29
C PHE A 20 2.86 -15.12 -13.98
N ASP A 21 2.66 -15.10 -15.28
CA ASP A 21 2.27 -16.30 -16.02
C ASP A 21 3.35 -17.39 -16.05
N ASP A 22 4.64 -17.01 -15.92
CA ASP A 22 5.81 -17.90 -16.03
C ASP A 22 6.57 -18.09 -14.72
N ALA A 23 6.03 -17.63 -13.60
CA ALA A 23 6.64 -17.85 -12.29
C ALA A 23 6.44 -19.30 -11.82
N ASP A 24 7.44 -19.86 -11.14
CA ASP A 24 7.40 -21.22 -10.58
C ASP A 24 6.83 -21.24 -9.17
N LEU A 25 7.00 -20.12 -8.43
CA LEU A 25 6.49 -19.98 -7.07
C LEU A 25 6.04 -18.55 -6.79
N PHE A 26 4.92 -18.45 -6.11
CA PHE A 26 4.46 -17.22 -5.49
C PHE A 26 4.55 -17.32 -3.97
N LEU A 27 5.27 -16.39 -3.33
CA LEU A 27 5.10 -16.10 -1.92
C LEU A 27 4.19 -14.87 -1.81
N VAL A 28 2.95 -15.08 -1.38
CA VAL A 28 1.97 -14.00 -1.18
C VAL A 28 1.84 -13.73 0.30
N THR A 29 2.09 -12.49 0.72
CA THR A 29 2.02 -12.10 2.14
C THR A 29 1.27 -10.79 2.34
N GLY A 30 0.37 -10.73 3.33
CA GLY A 30 -0.40 -9.53 3.68
C GLY A 30 -1.21 -8.95 2.51
N SER A 31 -1.74 -9.82 1.64
CA SER A 31 -2.49 -9.42 0.44
C SER A 31 -3.68 -10.35 0.18
N ASN A 32 -4.89 -9.83 0.34
CA ASN A 32 -6.09 -10.51 -0.18
C ASN A 32 -6.22 -10.23 -1.68
N THR A 33 -5.33 -10.87 -2.48
CA THR A 33 -5.12 -10.54 -3.89
C THR A 33 -6.36 -10.80 -4.74
N THR A 34 -7.12 -11.87 -4.49
CA THR A 34 -8.35 -12.17 -5.22
C THR A 34 -9.43 -11.12 -5.06
N ALA A 35 -9.52 -10.49 -3.89
CA ALA A 35 -10.52 -9.45 -3.60
C ALA A 35 -10.05 -8.06 -4.02
N GLN A 36 -8.76 -7.73 -3.84
CA GLN A 36 -8.24 -6.37 -4.03
C GLN A 36 -7.60 -6.13 -5.40
N HIS A 37 -7.08 -7.20 -6.01
CA HIS A 37 -6.38 -7.18 -7.29
C HIS A 37 -6.80 -8.40 -8.12
N PRO A 38 -8.10 -8.52 -8.50
CA PRO A 38 -8.68 -9.75 -9.05
C PRO A 38 -8.00 -10.24 -10.33
N LEU A 39 -7.52 -9.33 -11.17
CA LEU A 39 -6.79 -9.71 -12.39
C LEU A 39 -5.44 -10.36 -12.06
N ILE A 40 -4.71 -9.86 -11.07
CA ILE A 40 -3.46 -10.46 -10.60
C ILE A 40 -3.76 -11.77 -9.86
N GLY A 41 -4.80 -11.79 -9.01
CA GLY A 41 -5.26 -13.01 -8.36
C GLY A 41 -5.59 -14.13 -9.36
N SER A 42 -6.26 -13.80 -10.46
CA SER A 42 -6.56 -14.75 -11.55
C SER A 42 -5.30 -15.27 -12.22
N ARG A 43 -4.27 -14.42 -12.47
CA ARG A 43 -2.99 -14.86 -13.02
C ARG A 43 -2.26 -15.83 -12.09
N ILE A 44 -2.19 -15.52 -10.78
CA ILE A 44 -1.61 -16.42 -9.77
C ILE A 44 -2.33 -17.77 -9.79
N ILE A 45 -3.67 -17.78 -9.69
CA ILE A 45 -4.46 -19.01 -9.71
C ILE A 45 -4.23 -19.81 -11.01
N ASN A 46 -4.16 -19.14 -12.15
CA ASN A 46 -3.91 -19.81 -13.43
C ASN A 46 -2.48 -20.38 -13.52
N ALA A 47 -1.48 -19.68 -12.99
CA ALA A 47 -0.12 -20.19 -12.92
C ALA A 47 -0.03 -21.42 -11.99
N VAL A 48 -0.69 -21.37 -10.82
CA VAL A 48 -0.78 -22.53 -9.90
C VAL A 48 -1.47 -23.72 -10.58
N LYS A 49 -2.55 -23.52 -11.31
CA LYS A 49 -3.20 -24.59 -12.09
C LYS A 49 -2.30 -25.17 -13.17
N ARG A 50 -1.28 -24.45 -13.63
CA ARG A 50 -0.27 -24.94 -14.58
C ARG A 50 0.95 -25.59 -13.89
N GLY A 51 1.00 -25.61 -12.56
CA GLY A 51 2.05 -26.27 -11.78
C GLY A 51 2.97 -25.35 -10.97
N ALA A 52 2.76 -24.04 -10.98
CA ALA A 52 3.44 -23.14 -10.06
C ALA A 52 3.02 -23.42 -8.62
N GLN A 53 3.91 -23.22 -7.66
CA GLN A 53 3.62 -23.37 -6.23
C GLN A 53 3.12 -22.06 -5.61
N LEU A 54 2.25 -22.17 -4.61
CA LEU A 54 1.75 -21.02 -3.84
C LEU A 54 2.04 -21.19 -2.35
N LEU A 55 2.88 -20.33 -1.83
CA LEU A 55 3.13 -20.12 -0.42
C LEU A 55 2.37 -18.88 0.04
N LEU A 56 1.38 -19.06 0.92
CA LEU A 56 0.58 -17.97 1.46
C LEU A 56 0.97 -17.71 2.92
N ILE A 57 1.24 -16.45 3.27
CA ILE A 57 1.48 -16.00 4.65
C ILE A 57 0.43 -14.91 4.97
N ASP A 58 -0.64 -15.29 5.67
CA ASP A 58 -1.74 -14.38 6.03
C ASP A 58 -2.45 -14.94 7.30
N PRO A 59 -2.75 -14.13 8.31
CA PRO A 59 -3.49 -14.57 9.49
C PRO A 59 -4.91 -15.04 9.17
N ARG A 60 -5.52 -14.50 8.10
CA ARG A 60 -6.86 -14.85 7.65
C ARG A 60 -6.82 -15.92 6.56
N GLU A 61 -7.82 -16.79 6.58
CA GLU A 61 -8.07 -17.73 5.48
C GLU A 61 -8.81 -17.00 4.35
N ILE A 62 -8.03 -16.38 3.48
CA ILE A 62 -8.53 -15.68 2.29
C ILE A 62 -8.77 -16.67 1.15
N GLN A 63 -9.56 -16.30 0.14
CA GLN A 63 -9.90 -17.18 -0.99
C GLN A 63 -8.67 -17.81 -1.67
N LEU A 64 -7.55 -17.11 -1.72
CA LEU A 64 -6.33 -17.63 -2.32
C LEU A 64 -5.75 -18.83 -1.56
N ALA A 65 -6.13 -19.04 -0.29
CA ALA A 65 -5.72 -20.18 0.52
C ALA A 65 -6.22 -21.53 -0.04
N GLU A 66 -7.33 -21.54 -0.78
CA GLU A 66 -7.86 -22.74 -1.46
C GLU A 66 -6.89 -23.31 -2.51
N PHE A 67 -5.97 -22.49 -3.00
CA PHE A 67 -4.99 -22.85 -4.03
C PHE A 67 -3.57 -23.00 -3.47
N ALA A 68 -3.36 -22.76 -2.18
CA ALA A 68 -2.04 -22.72 -1.57
C ALA A 68 -1.49 -24.13 -1.28
N ASP A 69 -0.25 -24.42 -1.69
CA ASP A 69 0.50 -25.62 -1.28
C ASP A 69 0.89 -25.58 0.21
N LEU A 70 1.00 -24.34 0.73
CA LEU A 70 1.26 -24.10 2.14
C LEU A 70 0.67 -22.74 2.55
N HIS A 71 -0.17 -22.74 3.58
CA HIS A 71 -0.69 -21.53 4.20
C HIS A 71 -0.15 -21.42 5.63
N LEU A 72 0.65 -20.39 5.88
CA LEU A 72 1.16 -20.03 7.20
C LEU A 72 0.26 -18.94 7.80
N ARG A 73 -0.43 -19.25 8.89
CA ARG A 73 -1.32 -18.33 9.61
C ARG A 73 -0.60 -17.78 10.83
N GLN A 74 0.14 -16.69 10.64
CA GLN A 74 0.91 -16.05 11.70
C GLN A 74 0.04 -15.21 12.62
N ASN A 75 0.49 -15.00 13.86
CA ASN A 75 -0.01 -13.94 14.72
C ASN A 75 0.18 -12.58 14.05
N ILE A 76 -0.77 -11.67 14.24
CA ILE A 76 -0.72 -10.33 13.63
C ILE A 76 0.52 -9.56 14.09
N GLY A 77 1.20 -8.91 13.14
CA GLY A 77 2.40 -8.10 13.37
C GLY A 77 3.70 -8.88 13.55
N THR A 78 3.72 -10.20 13.27
CA THR A 78 4.93 -11.04 13.42
C THR A 78 5.67 -11.30 12.11
N ASP A 79 5.38 -10.55 11.07
CA ASP A 79 5.88 -10.76 9.70
C ASP A 79 7.41 -10.72 9.64
N VAL A 80 8.06 -9.75 10.31
CA VAL A 80 9.54 -9.68 10.41
C VAL A 80 10.11 -10.98 11.00
N ALA A 81 9.52 -11.51 12.08
CA ALA A 81 10.01 -12.72 12.71
C ALA A 81 9.86 -13.94 11.80
N VAL A 82 8.73 -14.06 11.09
CA VAL A 82 8.47 -15.16 10.13
C VAL A 82 9.47 -15.13 8.98
N LEU A 83 9.66 -13.96 8.36
CA LEU A 83 10.59 -13.81 7.23
C LEU A 83 12.05 -13.99 7.66
N ASN A 84 12.45 -13.49 8.83
CA ASN A 84 13.76 -13.75 9.42
C ASN A 84 13.97 -15.25 9.67
N GLY A 85 12.95 -15.96 10.17
CA GLY A 85 13.02 -17.40 10.36
C GLY A 85 13.14 -18.19 9.05
N ILE A 86 12.47 -17.75 7.99
CA ILE A 86 12.64 -18.32 6.65
C ILE A 86 14.08 -18.11 6.19
N MET A 87 14.63 -16.90 6.32
CA MET A 87 16.04 -16.60 5.96
C MET A 87 17.04 -17.35 6.84
N ASN A 88 16.76 -17.53 8.15
CA ASN A 88 17.59 -18.35 9.01
C ASN A 88 17.73 -19.78 8.46
N VAL A 89 16.63 -20.44 8.13
CA VAL A 89 16.65 -21.79 7.56
C VAL A 89 17.41 -21.84 6.23
N ILE A 90 17.19 -20.86 5.36
CA ILE A 90 17.88 -20.77 4.07
C ILE A 90 19.39 -20.67 4.24
N ILE A 91 19.87 -19.87 5.19
CA ILE A 91 21.30 -19.70 5.47
C ILE A 91 21.88 -20.95 6.16
N GLU A 92 21.22 -21.49 7.17
CA GLU A 92 21.69 -22.68 7.91
C GLU A 92 21.75 -23.94 7.03
N GLU A 93 20.87 -24.05 6.04
CA GLU A 93 20.84 -25.17 5.09
C GLU A 93 21.65 -24.88 3.80
N ASP A 94 22.38 -23.76 3.73
CA ASP A 94 23.21 -23.35 2.60
C ASP A 94 22.43 -23.27 1.26
N LEU A 95 21.19 -22.79 1.32
CA LEU A 95 20.26 -22.72 0.18
C LEU A 95 20.21 -21.34 -0.51
N TYR A 96 21.02 -20.38 -0.05
CA TYR A 96 21.04 -19.04 -0.64
C TYR A 96 21.90 -18.95 -1.91
N ASP A 97 21.61 -17.97 -2.75
CA ASP A 97 22.39 -17.71 -3.98
C ASP A 97 23.70 -16.98 -3.63
N LYS A 98 24.79 -17.77 -3.51
CA LYS A 98 26.12 -17.26 -3.11
C LYS A 98 26.66 -16.25 -4.11
N GLU A 99 26.54 -16.53 -5.40
CA GLU A 99 27.05 -15.67 -6.47
C GLU A 99 26.32 -14.31 -6.45
N PHE A 100 25.00 -14.32 -6.37
CA PHE A 100 24.22 -13.09 -6.29
C PHE A 100 24.56 -12.28 -5.03
N VAL A 101 24.67 -12.95 -3.88
CA VAL A 101 24.99 -12.31 -2.60
C VAL A 101 26.36 -11.65 -2.65
N GLU A 102 27.39 -12.33 -3.13
CA GLU A 102 28.77 -11.82 -3.19
C GLU A 102 28.94 -10.69 -4.23
N THR A 103 28.36 -10.87 -5.41
CA THR A 103 28.61 -9.95 -6.52
C THR A 103 27.69 -8.75 -6.54
N ARG A 104 26.43 -8.90 -6.14
CA ARG A 104 25.37 -7.90 -6.32
C ARG A 104 24.91 -7.22 -5.05
N THR A 105 25.32 -7.71 -3.87
CA THR A 105 24.82 -7.18 -2.59
C THR A 105 25.94 -6.75 -1.63
N GLU A 106 25.53 -6.12 -0.54
CA GLU A 106 26.38 -5.77 0.60
C GLU A 106 25.59 -5.94 1.91
N GLY A 107 26.27 -6.10 3.05
CA GLY A 107 25.64 -6.23 4.37
C GLY A 107 25.18 -7.65 4.72
N PHE A 108 25.64 -8.70 4.03
CA PHE A 108 25.22 -10.08 4.28
C PHE A 108 25.59 -10.59 5.67
N ASP A 109 26.79 -10.27 6.18
CA ASP A 109 27.24 -10.75 7.50
C ASP A 109 26.37 -10.20 8.63
N GLN A 110 25.94 -8.94 8.52
CA GLN A 110 25.01 -8.33 9.48
C GLN A 110 23.63 -9.00 9.43
N LEU A 111 23.12 -9.30 8.22
CA LEU A 111 21.89 -10.05 8.08
C LEU A 111 22.00 -11.43 8.71
N LYS A 112 23.06 -12.18 8.38
CA LYS A 112 23.33 -13.53 8.91
C LYS A 112 23.40 -13.53 10.44
N ALA A 113 24.09 -12.55 11.02
CA ALA A 113 24.18 -12.40 12.48
C ALA A 113 22.82 -12.14 13.13
N LEU A 114 21.95 -11.29 12.51
CA LEU A 114 20.61 -11.03 13.04
C LEU A 114 19.73 -12.28 12.91
N VAL A 115 19.62 -12.86 11.72
CA VAL A 115 18.66 -13.96 11.50
C VAL A 115 19.04 -15.24 12.25
N SER A 116 20.30 -15.39 12.70
CA SER A 116 20.71 -16.49 13.59
C SER A 116 19.96 -16.51 14.93
N GLN A 117 19.38 -15.37 15.32
CA GLN A 117 18.53 -15.24 16.53
C GLN A 117 17.10 -15.71 16.30
N TYR A 118 16.71 -16.05 15.06
CA TYR A 118 15.37 -16.49 14.66
C TYR A 118 15.31 -17.97 14.23
N PRO A 119 15.87 -18.93 15.00
CA PRO A 119 15.70 -20.34 14.66
C PRO A 119 14.21 -20.70 14.71
N PRO A 120 13.75 -21.70 13.96
CA PRO A 120 12.34 -22.05 13.82
C PRO A 120 11.55 -22.17 15.12
N ARG A 121 12.16 -22.66 16.20
CA ARG A 121 11.53 -22.76 17.52
C ARG A 121 11.25 -21.41 18.19
N VAL A 122 12.09 -20.41 17.93
CA VAL A 122 11.88 -19.05 18.43
C VAL A 122 10.74 -18.40 17.64
N VAL A 123 10.76 -18.55 16.32
CA VAL A 123 9.69 -18.03 15.45
C VAL A 123 8.33 -18.66 15.76
N GLU A 124 8.28 -19.97 16.04
CA GLU A 124 7.05 -20.65 16.46
C GLU A 124 6.44 -20.03 17.73
N LYS A 125 7.26 -19.66 18.70
CA LYS A 125 6.78 -18.99 19.94
C LYS A 125 6.24 -17.60 19.68
N ILE A 126 6.85 -16.86 18.75
CA ILE A 126 6.45 -15.48 18.41
C ILE A 126 5.20 -15.49 17.53
N SER A 127 5.23 -16.27 16.47
CA SER A 127 4.26 -16.20 15.38
C SER A 127 3.12 -17.23 15.46
N GLY A 128 3.27 -18.28 16.27
CA GLY A 128 2.34 -19.41 16.30
C GLY A 128 2.52 -20.39 15.12
N ILE A 129 3.40 -20.11 14.17
CA ILE A 129 3.66 -20.99 13.01
C ILE A 129 4.51 -22.18 13.45
N ASN A 130 4.07 -23.39 13.10
CA ASN A 130 4.82 -24.60 13.42
C ASN A 130 6.21 -24.61 12.75
N SER A 131 7.25 -24.96 13.50
CA SER A 131 8.64 -24.99 13.03
C SER A 131 8.86 -25.86 11.78
N ARG A 132 8.08 -26.94 11.61
CA ARG A 132 8.15 -27.81 10.43
C ARG A 132 7.63 -27.09 9.18
N ASP A 133 6.55 -26.36 9.32
CA ASP A 133 5.92 -25.65 8.20
C ASP A 133 6.74 -24.43 7.81
N LEU A 134 7.37 -23.74 8.77
CA LEU A 134 8.34 -22.67 8.50
C LEU A 134 9.53 -23.19 7.68
N LYS A 135 10.11 -24.35 8.06
CA LYS A 135 11.19 -24.99 7.31
C LYS A 135 10.75 -25.40 5.91
N LYS A 136 9.50 -25.91 5.76
CA LYS A 136 8.94 -26.24 4.45
C LYS A 136 8.86 -25.00 3.58
N ALA A 137 8.34 -23.88 4.10
CA ALA A 137 8.24 -22.61 3.39
C ALA A 137 9.62 -22.11 2.91
N ALA A 138 10.61 -22.12 3.79
CA ALA A 138 11.98 -21.72 3.46
C ALA A 138 12.57 -22.52 2.29
N ARG A 139 12.42 -23.85 2.34
CA ARG A 139 12.93 -24.73 1.29
C ARG A 139 12.15 -24.58 -0.03
N MET A 140 10.82 -24.37 0.04
CA MET A 140 10.01 -24.09 -1.15
C MET A 140 10.51 -22.84 -1.85
N TYR A 141 10.64 -21.73 -1.11
CA TYR A 141 11.05 -20.45 -1.69
C TYR A 141 12.48 -20.47 -2.25
N ALA A 142 13.43 -21.04 -1.50
CA ALA A 142 14.84 -21.09 -1.90
C ALA A 142 15.14 -22.01 -3.09
N LYS A 143 14.31 -23.04 -3.33
CA LYS A 143 14.51 -24.01 -4.42
C LYS A 143 13.80 -23.63 -5.73
N ALA A 144 12.90 -22.66 -5.68
CA ALA A 144 12.22 -22.18 -6.88
C ALA A 144 13.19 -21.39 -7.76
N ASP A 145 13.25 -21.71 -9.05
CA ASP A 145 14.07 -20.95 -9.99
C ASP A 145 13.51 -19.54 -10.20
N LYS A 146 12.19 -19.40 -10.33
CA LYS A 146 11.50 -18.13 -10.55
C LYS A 146 10.49 -17.87 -9.43
N ALA A 147 10.95 -17.28 -8.33
CA ALA A 147 10.07 -16.93 -7.21
C ALA A 147 9.66 -15.47 -7.23
N MET A 148 8.35 -15.21 -7.20
CA MET A 148 7.76 -13.89 -7.00
C MET A 148 7.31 -13.71 -5.57
N LEU A 149 7.82 -12.68 -4.89
CA LEU A 149 7.30 -12.22 -3.60
C LEU A 149 6.27 -11.12 -3.86
N VAL A 150 5.03 -11.35 -3.46
CA VAL A 150 3.89 -10.46 -3.68
C VAL A 150 3.34 -10.00 -2.34
N TYR A 151 3.23 -8.69 -2.12
CA TYR A 151 2.69 -8.16 -0.87
C TYR A 151 1.81 -6.92 -1.10
N ALA A 152 0.98 -6.61 -0.10
CA ALA A 152 0.14 -5.42 -0.11
C ALA A 152 0.14 -4.73 1.28
N MET A 153 -0.96 -4.06 1.62
CA MET A 153 -1.07 -3.23 2.82
C MET A 153 -1.04 -4.02 4.13
N GLY A 154 -1.28 -5.34 4.11
CA GLY A 154 -1.09 -6.20 5.29
C GLY A 154 0.35 -6.23 5.79
N ILE A 155 1.34 -5.98 4.92
CA ILE A 155 2.75 -5.85 5.28
C ILE A 155 3.10 -4.42 5.72
N THR A 156 2.50 -3.41 5.09
CA THR A 156 2.96 -2.03 5.25
C THR A 156 2.23 -1.23 6.32
N GLN A 157 1.00 -1.60 6.68
CA GLN A 157 0.17 -0.86 7.65
C GLN A 157 0.40 -1.34 9.09
N HIS A 158 1.68 -1.31 9.50
CA HIS A 158 2.17 -1.58 10.86
C HIS A 158 3.18 -0.52 11.28
N THR A 159 3.41 -0.37 12.56
CA THR A 159 4.52 0.45 13.08
C THR A 159 5.89 -0.03 12.60
N THR A 160 5.97 -1.27 12.15
CA THR A 160 7.13 -1.91 11.53
C THR A 160 7.02 -2.03 10.00
N GLY A 161 6.15 -1.25 9.36
CA GLY A 161 5.84 -1.39 7.93
C GLY A 161 7.06 -1.28 7.01
N VAL A 162 7.98 -0.36 7.31
CA VAL A 162 9.24 -0.23 6.57
C VAL A 162 10.15 -1.43 6.81
N ASP A 163 10.23 -1.93 8.02
CA ASP A 163 11.07 -3.10 8.37
C ASP A 163 10.51 -4.38 7.75
N ASN A 164 9.19 -4.56 7.71
CA ASN A 164 8.53 -5.65 7.00
C ASN A 164 8.93 -5.66 5.51
N VAL A 165 8.90 -4.50 4.85
CA VAL A 165 9.28 -4.39 3.42
C VAL A 165 10.77 -4.64 3.20
N LYS A 166 11.65 -4.13 4.07
CA LYS A 166 13.09 -4.44 4.01
C LYS A 166 13.33 -5.95 4.15
N THR A 167 12.61 -6.61 5.05
CA THR A 167 12.74 -8.05 5.28
C THR A 167 12.26 -8.86 4.07
N CYS A 168 11.18 -8.42 3.38
CA CYS A 168 10.78 -8.99 2.08
C CYS A 168 11.88 -8.82 1.03
N ALA A 169 12.49 -7.65 0.96
CA ALA A 169 13.58 -7.37 0.02
C ALA A 169 14.84 -8.20 0.33
N ASN A 170 15.19 -8.34 1.61
CA ASN A 170 16.30 -9.20 2.06
C ASN A 170 16.11 -10.65 1.60
N LEU A 171 14.90 -11.21 1.78
CA LEU A 171 14.60 -12.58 1.36
C LEU A 171 14.77 -12.78 -0.15
N ALA A 172 14.31 -11.84 -0.97
CA ALA A 172 14.45 -11.91 -2.43
C ALA A 172 15.91 -11.78 -2.88
N MET A 173 16.69 -10.87 -2.25
CA MET A 173 18.13 -10.75 -2.50
C MET A 173 18.91 -12.01 -2.09
N LEU A 174 18.55 -12.59 -0.95
CA LEU A 174 19.23 -13.79 -0.41
C LEU A 174 19.16 -14.99 -1.38
N THR A 175 18.08 -15.07 -2.14
CA THR A 175 17.83 -16.19 -3.08
C THR A 175 18.02 -15.82 -4.55
N GLY A 176 18.58 -14.66 -4.87
CA GLY A 176 18.82 -14.21 -6.25
C GLY A 176 17.53 -13.99 -7.07
N ASN A 177 16.36 -13.90 -6.43
CA ASN A 177 15.07 -13.70 -7.10
C ASN A 177 14.81 -12.21 -7.41
N LEU A 178 15.77 -11.57 -8.09
CA LEU A 178 15.72 -10.16 -8.51
C LEU A 178 16.49 -9.91 -9.80
N GLY A 179 16.02 -8.96 -10.61
CA GLY A 179 16.73 -8.51 -11.80
C GLY A 179 16.66 -9.47 -12.97
N ARG A 180 15.70 -10.36 -12.99
CA ARG A 180 15.41 -11.31 -14.08
C ARG A 180 13.91 -11.54 -14.24
N PRO A 181 13.44 -12.02 -15.40
CA PRO A 181 12.02 -12.25 -15.64
C PRO A 181 11.38 -13.21 -14.62
N SER A 182 10.11 -12.97 -14.31
CA SER A 182 9.25 -13.84 -13.50
C SER A 182 9.75 -14.06 -12.07
N THR A 183 10.47 -13.07 -11.52
CA THR A 183 10.95 -13.03 -10.12
C THR A 183 10.52 -11.73 -9.44
N GLY A 184 11.19 -11.36 -8.37
CA GLY A 184 11.15 -10.01 -7.83
C GLY A 184 10.29 -9.82 -6.60
N VAL A 185 10.28 -8.56 -6.17
CA VAL A 185 9.47 -8.06 -5.05
C VAL A 185 8.38 -7.15 -5.62
N ASN A 186 7.13 -7.60 -5.47
CA ASN A 186 5.99 -7.10 -6.23
C ASN A 186 4.92 -6.50 -5.29
N PRO A 187 5.08 -5.24 -4.82
CA PRO A 187 4.06 -4.55 -4.05
C PRO A 187 2.82 -4.25 -4.90
N LEU A 188 1.65 -4.67 -4.43
CA LEU A 188 0.38 -4.38 -5.07
C LEU A 188 -0.21 -3.09 -4.50
N ARG A 189 -0.33 -2.05 -5.34
CA ARG A 189 -0.89 -0.76 -4.94
C ARG A 189 -2.39 -0.85 -4.73
N GLY A 190 -2.90 -0.23 -3.68
CA GLY A 190 -4.31 -0.33 -3.30
C GLY A 190 -5.27 0.53 -4.13
N GLN A 191 -4.84 1.71 -4.54
CA GLN A 191 -5.67 2.67 -5.28
C GLN A 191 -5.23 2.79 -6.73
N ASN A 192 -6.19 3.18 -7.59
CA ASN A 192 -5.89 3.57 -8.96
C ASN A 192 -4.95 4.78 -8.97
N ASN A 193 -3.97 4.76 -9.83
CA ASN A 193 -2.98 5.84 -10.03
C ASN A 193 -2.16 6.27 -8.80
N VAL A 194 -2.17 5.51 -7.69
CA VAL A 194 -1.31 5.85 -6.55
C VAL A 194 0.18 5.77 -6.91
N GLN A 195 0.55 4.91 -7.86
CA GLN A 195 1.92 4.88 -8.38
C GLN A 195 2.22 6.18 -9.13
N GLY A 196 1.33 6.63 -10.01
CA GLY A 196 1.47 7.88 -10.76
C GLY A 196 1.52 9.12 -9.86
N ALA A 197 0.65 9.19 -8.84
CA ALA A 197 0.70 10.26 -7.86
C ALA A 197 2.07 10.34 -7.16
N CYS A 198 2.62 9.21 -6.74
CA CYS A 198 3.96 9.16 -6.17
C CYS A 198 5.05 9.53 -7.18
N ASP A 199 4.95 9.06 -8.43
CA ASP A 199 5.89 9.36 -9.50
C ASP A 199 5.93 10.85 -9.82
N MET A 200 4.81 11.54 -9.67
CA MET A 200 4.67 12.98 -9.92
C MET A 200 4.97 13.86 -8.70
N GLY A 201 5.47 13.28 -7.62
CA GLY A 201 5.87 14.04 -6.44
C GLY A 201 4.73 14.41 -5.48
N ALA A 202 3.58 13.70 -5.50
CA ALA A 202 2.58 13.81 -4.45
C ALA A 202 3.10 13.15 -3.14
N LEU A 203 4.27 13.57 -2.72
CA LEU A 203 5.03 13.15 -1.54
C LEU A 203 5.73 14.38 -0.97
N PRO A 204 5.91 14.49 0.36
CA PRO A 204 6.37 15.73 0.98
C PRO A 204 7.85 16.09 0.71
N ASN A 205 8.65 15.16 0.17
CA ASN A 205 10.11 15.26 0.13
C ASN A 205 10.74 15.16 -1.27
N VAL A 206 9.91 15.07 -2.33
CA VAL A 206 10.42 14.90 -3.70
C VAL A 206 9.59 15.66 -4.73
N TYR A 207 10.24 16.08 -5.82
CA TYR A 207 9.60 16.44 -7.08
C TYR A 207 9.27 15.20 -7.92
N SER A 208 8.74 15.39 -9.13
CA SER A 208 8.45 14.28 -10.06
C SER A 208 9.69 13.40 -10.29
N GLY A 209 9.46 12.08 -10.44
CA GLY A 209 10.53 11.09 -10.61
C GLY A 209 11.37 10.85 -9.36
N TYR A 210 10.82 11.11 -8.17
CA TYR A 210 11.49 10.91 -6.87
C TYR A 210 12.76 11.75 -6.68
N GLN A 211 12.84 12.91 -7.33
CA GLN A 211 13.96 13.83 -7.23
C GLN A 211 13.88 14.61 -5.91
N PRO A 212 14.91 14.54 -5.01
CA PRO A 212 14.80 15.12 -3.67
C PRO A 212 14.67 16.65 -3.69
N VAL A 213 13.77 17.21 -2.90
CA VAL A 213 13.63 18.69 -2.76
C VAL A 213 14.85 19.32 -2.08
N THR A 214 15.61 18.53 -1.30
CA THR A 214 16.81 18.97 -0.59
C THR A 214 18.07 19.01 -1.47
N ASP A 215 18.02 18.47 -2.70
CA ASP A 215 19.13 18.51 -3.64
C ASP A 215 19.14 19.86 -4.38
N SER A 216 20.19 20.64 -4.20
CA SER A 216 20.29 21.98 -4.76
C SER A 216 20.30 22.02 -6.30
N ALA A 217 20.87 21.01 -6.97
CA ALA A 217 20.87 20.92 -8.43
C ALA A 217 19.48 20.57 -8.97
N VAL A 218 18.79 19.66 -8.29
CA VAL A 218 17.39 19.32 -8.60
C VAL A 218 16.50 20.54 -8.40
N LYS A 219 16.58 21.18 -7.24
CA LYS A 219 15.82 22.41 -6.94
C LYS A 219 16.02 23.46 -8.00
N LYS A 220 17.27 23.76 -8.35
CA LYS A 220 17.61 24.76 -9.39
C LYS A 220 17.01 24.41 -10.76
N LYS A 221 17.01 23.13 -11.14
CA LYS A 221 16.36 22.67 -12.38
C LYS A 221 14.87 23.00 -12.42
N PHE A 222 14.14 22.78 -11.31
CA PHE A 222 12.71 23.09 -11.24
C PHE A 222 12.44 24.59 -11.13
N GLU A 223 13.28 25.36 -10.40
CA GLU A 223 13.22 26.83 -10.37
C GLU A 223 13.34 27.43 -11.77
N ASP A 224 14.32 26.97 -12.54
CA ASP A 224 14.55 27.44 -13.91
C ASP A 224 13.40 27.07 -14.85
N ALA A 225 12.92 25.83 -14.76
CA ALA A 225 11.83 25.36 -15.62
C ALA A 225 10.49 26.07 -15.34
N TRP A 226 10.21 26.36 -14.08
CA TRP A 226 8.97 27.00 -13.65
C TRP A 226 9.06 28.54 -13.59
N GLY A 227 10.24 29.09 -13.81
CA GLY A 227 10.47 30.54 -13.79
C GLY A 227 10.21 31.17 -12.43
N VAL A 228 10.46 30.43 -11.34
CA VAL A 228 10.27 30.95 -9.98
C VAL A 228 11.60 31.30 -9.33
N PRO A 229 11.65 32.36 -8.49
CA PRO A 229 12.91 32.85 -7.92
C PRO A 229 13.50 31.90 -6.86
N ALA A 230 12.67 31.18 -6.16
CA ALA A 230 13.09 30.19 -5.15
C ALA A 230 11.97 29.19 -4.85
N LEU A 231 12.35 27.93 -4.67
CA LEU A 231 11.52 26.87 -4.11
C LEU A 231 12.01 26.53 -2.70
N ASP A 232 11.17 25.94 -1.88
CA ASP A 232 11.58 25.45 -0.55
C ASP A 232 12.56 24.27 -0.71
N ASP A 233 13.56 24.20 0.14
CA ASP A 233 14.55 23.12 0.22
C ASP A 233 14.30 22.17 1.39
N LYS A 234 13.18 22.32 2.08
CA LYS A 234 12.77 21.47 3.18
C LYS A 234 11.67 20.51 2.75
N ALA A 235 11.75 19.29 3.27
CA ALA A 235 10.65 18.33 3.13
C ALA A 235 9.39 18.88 3.83
N GLY A 236 8.24 18.76 3.18
CA GLY A 236 6.94 19.07 3.77
C GLY A 236 6.52 18.02 4.81
N LEU A 237 5.36 18.20 5.42
CA LEU A 237 4.79 17.27 6.38
C LEU A 237 4.12 16.08 5.69
N THR A 238 4.13 14.92 6.34
CA THR A 238 3.29 13.79 5.94
C THR A 238 1.85 14.02 6.38
N ILE A 239 0.88 13.26 5.84
CA ILE A 239 -0.54 13.43 6.22
C ILE A 239 -0.76 13.29 7.73
N THR A 240 -0.13 12.33 8.38
CA THR A 240 -0.23 12.13 9.84
C THR A 240 0.37 13.29 10.64
N ASP A 241 1.48 13.84 10.15
CA ASP A 241 2.10 15.03 10.75
C ASP A 241 1.26 16.29 10.49
N MET A 242 0.62 16.44 9.30
CA MET A 242 -0.30 17.54 8.98
C MET A 242 -1.50 17.55 9.93
N MET A 243 -2.14 16.39 10.18
CA MET A 243 -3.28 16.32 11.12
C MET A 243 -2.87 16.67 12.55
N THR A 244 -1.71 16.21 12.99
CA THR A 244 -1.16 16.58 14.31
C THR A 244 -0.86 18.09 14.39
N ALA A 245 -0.31 18.69 13.35
CA ALA A 245 -0.01 20.12 13.27
C ALA A 245 -1.31 20.96 13.21
N ALA A 246 -2.32 20.51 12.48
CA ALA A 246 -3.63 21.14 12.43
C ALA A 246 -4.32 21.11 13.81
N GLN A 247 -4.28 19.98 14.51
CA GLN A 247 -4.80 19.87 15.87
C GLN A 247 -4.15 20.86 16.83
N LYS A 248 -2.84 21.14 16.66
CA LYS A 248 -2.09 22.13 17.47
C LYS A 248 -2.30 23.56 17.00
N GLY A 249 -3.01 23.80 15.90
CA GLY A 249 -3.19 25.11 15.29
C GLY A 249 -1.94 25.65 14.57
N GLU A 250 -0.97 24.80 14.27
CA GLU A 250 0.24 25.14 13.50
C GLU A 250 -0.07 25.22 11.99
N ILE A 251 -1.01 24.40 11.51
CA ILE A 251 -1.61 24.51 10.17
C ILE A 251 -2.94 25.24 10.31
N LYS A 252 -3.13 26.30 9.52
CA LYS A 252 -4.31 27.15 9.52
C LYS A 252 -5.26 26.87 8.38
N ALA A 253 -4.74 26.44 7.24
CA ALA A 253 -5.54 26.12 6.06
C ALA A 253 -5.11 24.78 5.49
N LEU A 254 -6.06 24.03 4.96
CA LEU A 254 -5.81 22.75 4.29
C LEU A 254 -6.59 22.68 2.97
N TYR A 255 -5.92 22.22 1.92
CA TYR A 255 -6.52 21.88 0.64
C TYR A 255 -6.46 20.37 0.44
N VAL A 256 -7.62 19.73 0.40
CA VAL A 256 -7.77 18.27 0.25
C VAL A 256 -8.28 17.97 -1.16
N MET A 257 -7.59 17.11 -1.88
CA MET A 257 -7.95 16.74 -3.25
C MET A 257 -8.13 15.22 -3.39
N GLY A 258 -9.38 14.81 -3.66
CA GLY A 258 -9.73 13.42 -3.93
C GLY A 258 -9.49 12.46 -2.75
N GLU A 259 -9.61 12.95 -1.52
CA GLU A 259 -9.36 12.19 -0.29
C GLU A 259 -10.46 12.47 0.74
N ASN A 260 -10.70 11.50 1.63
CA ASN A 260 -11.71 11.61 2.68
C ASN A 260 -11.10 11.25 4.05
N PRO A 261 -10.25 12.12 4.64
CA PRO A 261 -9.53 11.86 5.88
C PRO A 261 -10.41 11.44 7.06
N LEU A 262 -11.63 11.96 7.18
CA LEU A 262 -12.58 11.56 8.22
C LEU A 262 -12.93 10.07 8.18
N MET A 263 -12.76 9.42 7.03
CA MET A 263 -13.04 7.99 6.86
C MET A 263 -11.77 7.16 6.71
N SER A 264 -10.73 7.71 6.06
CA SER A 264 -9.52 6.96 5.73
C SER A 264 -8.51 6.93 6.87
N ASP A 265 -8.39 7.99 7.66
CA ASP A 265 -7.32 8.13 8.64
C ASP A 265 -7.67 7.43 9.97
N PRO A 266 -6.68 6.99 10.76
CA PRO A 266 -6.91 6.32 12.03
C PRO A 266 -7.38 7.32 13.08
N ASP A 267 -8.02 6.83 14.13
CA ASP A 267 -8.51 7.67 15.23
C ASP A 267 -9.37 8.84 14.71
N THR A 268 -10.53 8.50 14.15
CA THR A 268 -11.45 9.47 13.52
C THR A 268 -11.72 10.69 14.39
N SER A 269 -11.76 10.53 15.73
CA SER A 269 -11.99 11.65 16.65
C SER A 269 -10.84 12.65 16.63
N HIS A 270 -9.59 12.17 16.50
CA HIS A 270 -8.41 13.02 16.34
C HIS A 270 -8.49 13.82 15.03
N ILE A 271 -8.86 13.16 13.94
CA ILE A 271 -9.00 13.81 12.61
C ILE A 271 -10.11 14.86 12.62
N GLU A 272 -11.25 14.54 13.21
CA GLU A 272 -12.36 15.50 13.33
C GLU A 272 -11.96 16.76 14.09
N HIS A 273 -11.22 16.59 15.20
CA HIS A 273 -10.69 17.71 15.96
C HIS A 273 -9.65 18.51 15.17
N ALA A 274 -8.74 17.84 14.47
CA ALA A 274 -7.73 18.50 13.63
C ALA A 274 -8.38 19.37 12.54
N LEU A 275 -9.38 18.84 11.81
CA LEU A 275 -10.10 19.60 10.80
C LEU A 275 -10.93 20.75 11.37
N SER A 276 -11.48 20.59 12.57
CA SER A 276 -12.28 21.63 13.24
C SER A 276 -11.42 22.81 13.75
N ASN A 277 -10.12 22.63 13.91
CA ASN A 277 -9.17 23.67 14.32
C ASN A 277 -8.61 24.50 13.15
N LEU A 278 -8.94 24.14 11.92
CA LEU A 278 -8.52 24.90 10.74
C LEU A 278 -9.32 26.21 10.64
N ASP A 279 -8.66 27.28 10.23
CA ASP A 279 -9.29 28.55 9.88
C ASP A 279 -9.95 28.48 8.49
N PHE A 280 -9.48 27.56 7.61
CA PHE A 280 -9.98 27.44 6.25
C PHE A 280 -9.73 26.02 5.67
N LEU A 281 -10.79 25.37 5.22
CA LEU A 281 -10.73 24.05 4.59
C LEU A 281 -11.33 24.09 3.19
N VAL A 282 -10.52 23.73 2.19
CA VAL A 282 -10.96 23.53 0.81
C VAL A 282 -10.93 22.06 0.47
N VAL A 283 -11.99 21.51 -0.10
CA VAL A 283 -12.03 20.13 -0.59
C VAL A 283 -12.42 20.11 -2.07
N GLN A 284 -11.56 19.49 -2.89
CA GLN A 284 -11.80 19.19 -4.29
C GLN A 284 -12.12 17.71 -4.43
N ASP A 285 -13.33 17.36 -4.78
CA ASP A 285 -13.76 15.96 -4.87
C ASP A 285 -14.88 15.79 -5.92
N ILE A 286 -15.08 14.54 -6.33
CA ILE A 286 -16.16 14.15 -7.26
C ILE A 286 -17.52 13.98 -6.56
N PHE A 287 -17.52 13.84 -5.24
CA PHE A 287 -18.71 13.73 -4.39
C PHE A 287 -18.61 14.59 -3.14
N LEU A 288 -19.75 14.99 -2.59
CA LEU A 288 -19.80 15.56 -1.25
C LEU A 288 -19.55 14.44 -0.23
N SER A 289 -18.27 14.23 0.09
CA SER A 289 -17.80 13.27 1.09
C SER A 289 -17.99 13.81 2.50
N GLU A 290 -17.75 12.97 3.53
CA GLU A 290 -17.83 13.36 4.95
C GLU A 290 -16.86 14.51 5.25
N THR A 291 -15.69 14.50 4.67
CA THR A 291 -14.71 15.61 4.78
C THR A 291 -15.17 16.84 4.01
N ALA A 292 -15.68 16.66 2.78
CA ALA A 292 -16.19 17.77 1.97
C ALA A 292 -17.39 18.47 2.63
N ALA A 293 -18.21 17.74 3.38
CA ALA A 293 -19.33 18.32 4.12
C ALA A 293 -18.91 19.25 5.27
N LYS A 294 -17.63 19.23 5.69
CA LYS A 294 -17.06 20.13 6.71
C LYS A 294 -16.26 21.27 6.10
N ALA A 295 -16.07 21.30 4.77
CA ALA A 295 -15.25 22.29 4.10
C ALA A 295 -15.95 23.66 3.99
N ASP A 296 -15.18 24.73 4.07
CA ASP A 296 -15.62 26.10 3.77
C ASP A 296 -15.91 26.26 2.27
N ILE A 297 -15.10 25.60 1.43
CA ILE A 297 -15.26 25.60 -0.04
C ILE A 297 -15.15 24.18 -0.57
N VAL A 298 -16.10 23.80 -1.43
CA VAL A 298 -16.05 22.55 -2.18
C VAL A 298 -15.92 22.86 -3.67
N LEU A 299 -14.88 22.29 -4.30
CA LEU A 299 -14.63 22.42 -5.74
C LEU A 299 -15.00 21.09 -6.42
N PRO A 300 -16.03 21.09 -7.31
CA PRO A 300 -16.46 19.87 -7.96
C PRO A 300 -15.44 19.44 -9.03
N ALA A 301 -14.90 18.23 -8.88
CA ALA A 301 -13.92 17.64 -9.77
C ALA A 301 -14.54 16.64 -10.75
N ALA A 302 -13.92 16.52 -11.93
CA ALA A 302 -14.29 15.50 -12.91
C ALA A 302 -13.74 14.13 -12.50
N SER A 303 -14.53 13.08 -12.68
CA SER A 303 -14.14 11.68 -12.48
C SER A 303 -13.19 11.20 -13.60
N PHE A 304 -12.64 10.00 -13.45
CA PHE A 304 -11.73 9.40 -14.43
C PHE A 304 -12.34 9.24 -15.84
N ALA A 305 -13.65 9.05 -15.95
CA ALA A 305 -14.35 8.90 -17.22
C ALA A 305 -14.72 10.25 -17.89
N GLU A 306 -14.54 11.35 -17.18
CA GLU A 306 -14.97 12.70 -17.56
C GLU A 306 -13.81 13.61 -17.97
N LYS A 307 -12.59 13.08 -18.00
CA LYS A 307 -11.36 13.80 -18.35
C LYS A 307 -10.37 12.92 -19.09
N ASP A 308 -9.50 13.56 -19.88
CA ASP A 308 -8.35 12.91 -20.48
C ASP A 308 -7.15 12.95 -19.54
N GLY A 309 -6.26 11.95 -19.62
CA GLY A 309 -5.04 11.94 -18.84
C GLY A 309 -4.31 10.61 -18.86
N THR A 310 -3.24 10.51 -18.09
CA THR A 310 -2.46 9.29 -17.93
C THR A 310 -2.58 8.73 -16.52
N TYR A 311 -2.53 7.41 -16.41
CA TYR A 311 -2.58 6.66 -15.16
C TYR A 311 -1.41 5.69 -15.11
N THR A 312 -0.74 5.61 -13.96
CA THR A 312 0.35 4.65 -13.76
C THR A 312 -0.11 3.55 -12.82
N ASN A 313 -0.12 2.31 -13.30
CA ASN A 313 -0.53 1.16 -12.52
C ASN A 313 0.60 0.64 -11.59
N THR A 314 0.30 -0.40 -10.81
CA THR A 314 1.24 -0.96 -9.83
C THR A 314 2.56 -1.46 -10.44
N GLU A 315 2.55 -1.94 -11.70
CA GLU A 315 3.74 -2.41 -12.43
C GLU A 315 4.52 -1.28 -13.13
N ARG A 316 4.31 -0.01 -12.75
CA ARG A 316 4.98 1.15 -13.36
C ARG A 316 4.56 1.43 -14.81
N ARG A 317 3.44 0.87 -15.25
CA ARG A 317 2.94 1.08 -16.62
C ARG A 317 2.08 2.34 -16.67
N VAL A 318 2.54 3.30 -17.46
CA VAL A 318 1.81 4.53 -17.79
C VAL A 318 0.87 4.22 -18.96
N GLN A 319 -0.39 4.53 -18.79
CA GLN A 319 -1.46 4.26 -19.74
C GLN A 319 -2.29 5.52 -19.96
N ILE A 320 -2.74 5.78 -21.18
CA ILE A 320 -3.66 6.87 -21.47
C ILE A 320 -5.10 6.42 -21.19
N SER A 321 -5.90 7.36 -20.68
CA SER A 321 -7.34 7.22 -20.50
C SER A 321 -8.04 8.40 -21.15
N GLY A 322 -8.88 8.13 -22.13
CA GLY A 322 -9.66 9.14 -22.83
C GLY A 322 -10.96 9.44 -22.12
N LYS A 323 -11.42 10.68 -22.25
CA LYS A 323 -12.73 11.13 -21.80
C LYS A 323 -13.84 10.38 -22.51
N ALA A 324 -14.71 9.73 -21.74
CA ALA A 324 -15.84 8.97 -22.25
C ALA A 324 -17.17 9.74 -22.17
N VAL A 325 -17.35 10.58 -21.16
CA VAL A 325 -18.56 11.37 -20.91
C VAL A 325 -18.22 12.79 -20.48
N SER A 326 -19.15 13.71 -20.63
CA SER A 326 -18.97 15.09 -20.15
C SER A 326 -19.09 15.16 -18.62
N PRO A 327 -18.28 15.98 -17.94
CA PRO A 327 -18.45 16.24 -16.52
C PRO A 327 -19.84 16.80 -16.22
N PRO A 328 -20.47 16.43 -15.10
CA PRO A 328 -21.77 16.95 -14.70
C PRO A 328 -21.67 18.36 -14.11
N GLY A 329 -22.67 19.21 -14.35
CA GLY A 329 -22.80 20.52 -13.71
C GLY A 329 -21.56 21.41 -13.89
N LEU A 330 -20.94 21.80 -12.79
CA LEU A 330 -19.74 22.64 -12.76
C LEU A 330 -18.44 21.83 -12.56
N ALA A 331 -18.50 20.51 -12.60
CA ALA A 331 -17.33 19.67 -12.42
C ALA A 331 -16.30 19.88 -13.55
N ARG A 332 -15.02 19.95 -13.18
CA ARG A 332 -13.90 20.23 -14.11
C ARG A 332 -12.75 19.26 -13.85
N PRO A 333 -11.89 19.00 -14.87
CA PRO A 333 -10.63 18.30 -14.67
C PRO A 333 -9.77 18.94 -13.59
N ASP A 334 -9.13 18.14 -12.75
CA ASP A 334 -8.33 18.64 -11.61
C ASP A 334 -7.23 19.63 -12.02
N TRP A 335 -6.55 19.33 -13.13
CA TRP A 335 -5.48 20.19 -13.62
C TRP A 335 -5.98 21.59 -14.06
N GLU A 336 -7.19 21.71 -14.61
CA GLU A 336 -7.81 23.00 -14.97
C GLU A 336 -8.13 23.82 -13.72
N ILE A 337 -8.67 23.18 -12.68
CA ILE A 337 -8.96 23.84 -11.38
C ILE A 337 -7.66 24.37 -10.77
N ILE A 338 -6.59 23.55 -10.76
CA ILE A 338 -5.28 23.93 -10.23
C ILE A 338 -4.69 25.09 -11.02
N CYS A 339 -4.75 25.08 -12.35
CA CYS A 339 -4.25 26.15 -13.20
C CYS A 339 -4.97 27.48 -12.92
N GLU A 340 -6.27 27.46 -12.76
CA GLU A 340 -7.05 28.66 -12.45
C GLU A 340 -6.72 29.18 -11.05
N LEU A 341 -6.69 28.32 -10.04
CA LEU A 341 -6.29 28.71 -8.68
C LEU A 341 -4.89 29.30 -8.64
N SER A 342 -3.93 28.68 -9.32
CA SER A 342 -2.55 29.17 -9.41
C SER A 342 -2.49 30.55 -10.07
N THR A 343 -3.24 30.75 -11.16
CA THR A 343 -3.31 32.03 -11.87
C THR A 343 -3.93 33.12 -10.98
N LEU A 344 -5.01 32.81 -10.26
CA LEU A 344 -5.64 33.74 -9.31
C LEU A 344 -4.73 34.05 -8.11
N ALA A 345 -3.88 33.11 -7.72
CA ALA A 345 -2.86 33.32 -6.68
C ALA A 345 -1.61 34.10 -7.16
N GLY A 346 -1.57 34.51 -8.42
CA GLY A 346 -0.50 35.35 -8.97
C GLY A 346 0.62 34.58 -9.68
N TYR A 347 0.48 33.25 -9.85
CA TYR A 347 1.39 32.46 -10.67
C TYR A 347 0.63 31.94 -11.92
N PRO A 348 0.82 32.55 -13.09
CA PRO A 348 0.14 32.14 -14.32
C PRO A 348 0.55 30.74 -14.73
N MET A 349 -0.40 29.81 -14.72
CA MET A 349 -0.21 28.43 -15.11
C MET A 349 -1.20 28.09 -16.23
N HIS A 350 -0.70 27.84 -17.43
CA HIS A 350 -1.53 27.63 -18.61
C HIS A 350 -1.08 26.39 -19.40
N TYR A 351 -1.97 25.42 -19.53
CA TYR A 351 -1.83 24.27 -20.41
C TYR A 351 -3.05 24.18 -21.32
N GLY A 352 -2.87 23.81 -22.57
CA GLY A 352 -3.97 23.60 -23.51
C GLY A 352 -4.65 22.25 -23.34
N SER A 353 -3.93 21.28 -22.76
CA SER A 353 -4.41 19.89 -22.58
C SER A 353 -3.58 19.15 -21.54
N SER A 354 -4.07 17.97 -21.11
CA SER A 354 -3.29 17.04 -20.28
C SER A 354 -2.02 16.52 -20.99
N ALA A 355 -2.01 16.50 -22.33
CA ALA A 355 -0.82 16.16 -23.11
C ALA A 355 0.29 17.21 -22.98
N ASP A 356 -0.05 18.49 -22.82
CA ASP A 356 0.94 19.55 -22.57
C ASP A 356 1.55 19.42 -21.17
N VAL A 357 0.76 19.04 -20.18
CA VAL A 357 1.27 18.69 -18.85
C VAL A 357 2.25 17.51 -18.93
N LEU A 358 1.92 16.47 -19.71
CA LEU A 358 2.82 15.32 -19.92
C LEU A 358 4.13 15.73 -20.60
N LYS A 359 4.14 16.68 -21.55
CA LYS A 359 5.38 17.19 -22.16
C LYS A 359 6.31 17.83 -21.14
N GLU A 360 5.77 18.60 -20.20
CA GLU A 360 6.58 19.16 -19.11
C GLU A 360 7.11 18.08 -18.18
N ILE A 361 6.28 17.08 -17.82
CA ILE A 361 6.71 15.91 -17.06
C ILE A 361 7.89 15.22 -17.76
N ASN A 362 7.79 14.97 -19.06
CA ASN A 362 8.85 14.32 -19.84
C ASN A 362 10.16 15.11 -19.83
N ALA A 363 10.08 16.43 -19.89
CA ALA A 363 11.26 17.30 -19.86
C ALA A 363 11.96 17.32 -18.49
N LEU A 364 11.21 17.20 -17.40
CA LEU A 364 11.72 17.34 -16.03
C LEU A 364 11.96 16.01 -15.31
N THR A 365 11.43 14.90 -15.85
CA THR A 365 11.44 13.59 -15.20
C THR A 365 12.19 12.56 -16.05
N PRO A 366 13.50 12.34 -15.82
CA PRO A 366 14.31 11.47 -16.68
C PRO A 366 13.76 10.08 -16.92
N SER A 367 13.11 9.49 -15.91
CA SER A 367 12.47 8.16 -16.02
C SER A 367 11.25 8.14 -16.93
N TYR A 368 10.67 9.30 -17.25
CA TYR A 368 9.49 9.48 -18.11
C TYR A 368 9.82 10.10 -19.47
N ALA A 369 11.08 10.47 -19.73
CA ALA A 369 11.46 11.26 -20.90
C ALA A 369 11.00 10.68 -22.26
N GLY A 370 10.91 9.36 -22.36
CA GLY A 370 10.42 8.67 -23.56
C GLY A 370 8.93 8.29 -23.54
N ILE A 371 8.14 8.71 -22.54
CA ILE A 371 6.72 8.36 -22.41
C ILE A 371 5.85 9.47 -22.98
N THR A 372 5.88 9.65 -24.30
CA THR A 372 5.11 10.69 -24.97
C THR A 372 3.66 10.29 -25.21
N ASN A 373 2.78 11.30 -25.38
CA ASN A 373 1.36 11.06 -25.65
C ASN A 373 1.17 10.22 -26.92
N GLU A 374 1.93 10.52 -27.99
CA GLU A 374 1.89 9.84 -29.27
C GLU A 374 2.26 8.36 -29.16
N ARG A 375 3.20 8.03 -28.28
CA ARG A 375 3.57 6.63 -28.02
C ARG A 375 2.52 5.90 -27.21
N LEU A 376 1.92 6.55 -26.24
CA LEU A 376 0.85 5.96 -25.42
C LEU A 376 -0.41 5.67 -26.24
N GLU A 377 -0.76 6.52 -27.22
CA GLU A 377 -1.89 6.32 -28.12
C GLU A 377 -1.72 5.11 -29.05
N ARG A 378 -0.47 4.73 -29.38
CA ARG A 378 -0.16 3.62 -30.30
C ARG A 378 -0.10 2.25 -29.64
N GLY A 379 -0.08 2.16 -28.31
CA GLY A 379 0.26 0.92 -27.63
C GLY A 379 -0.54 0.63 -26.36
N HIS A 380 -0.05 -0.37 -25.61
CA HIS A 380 -0.65 -0.85 -24.36
C HIS A 380 -0.03 -0.17 -23.12
N GLY A 381 0.47 1.05 -23.28
CA GLY A 381 1.20 1.78 -22.26
C GLY A 381 2.69 1.41 -22.18
N LEU A 382 3.46 2.22 -21.48
CA LEU A 382 4.91 2.11 -21.33
C LEU A 382 5.31 2.03 -19.86
N GLN A 383 6.20 1.11 -19.54
CA GLN A 383 6.73 0.97 -18.18
C GLN A 383 7.99 1.82 -18.01
N TRP A 384 7.97 2.70 -17.01
CA TRP A 384 9.18 3.44 -16.65
C TRP A 384 10.20 2.54 -15.88
N PRO A 385 11.51 2.85 -15.91
CA PRO A 385 12.19 3.91 -16.66
C PRO A 385 12.07 3.75 -18.17
N CYS A 386 11.77 4.88 -18.86
CA CYS A 386 11.73 4.99 -20.31
C CYS A 386 12.43 6.31 -20.66
N ILE A 387 13.75 6.24 -20.91
CA ILE A 387 14.66 7.39 -20.85
C ILE A 387 14.71 8.24 -22.12
N ASN A 388 14.19 7.74 -23.23
CA ASN A 388 14.04 8.42 -24.51
C ASN A 388 12.98 7.72 -25.37
N GLU A 389 12.66 8.28 -26.53
CA GLU A 389 11.60 7.77 -27.41
C GLU A 389 11.90 6.43 -28.07
N GLU A 390 13.18 6.06 -28.25
CA GLU A 390 13.59 4.76 -28.79
C GLU A 390 13.56 3.66 -27.72
N HIS A 391 13.56 4.02 -26.44
CA HIS A 391 13.57 3.05 -25.35
C HIS A 391 12.23 2.30 -25.25
N PRO A 392 12.23 0.94 -25.24
CA PRO A 392 10.98 0.16 -25.25
C PRO A 392 10.18 0.18 -23.94
N GLY A 393 10.67 0.85 -22.92
CA GLY A 393 10.22 0.71 -21.55
C GLY A 393 10.98 -0.40 -20.81
N THR A 394 10.74 -0.52 -19.49
CA THR A 394 11.47 -1.45 -18.61
C THR A 394 10.50 -2.43 -17.96
N SER A 395 10.46 -3.67 -18.46
CA SER A 395 9.56 -4.71 -17.93
C SER A 395 9.92 -5.14 -16.50
N PHE A 396 11.22 -5.27 -16.21
CA PHE A 396 11.70 -5.55 -14.86
C PHE A 396 12.91 -4.69 -14.49
N LEU A 397 13.00 -4.32 -13.23
CA LEU A 397 14.07 -3.49 -12.68
C LEU A 397 15.29 -4.33 -12.27
N HIS A 398 16.43 -3.66 -12.08
CA HIS A 398 17.64 -4.24 -11.49
C HIS A 398 18.30 -5.35 -12.30
N LYS A 399 18.14 -5.35 -13.63
CA LYS A 399 18.72 -6.36 -14.54
C LYS A 399 20.22 -6.51 -14.31
N ASP A 400 20.97 -5.45 -14.51
CA ASP A 400 22.44 -5.48 -14.45
C ASP A 400 22.97 -5.00 -13.08
N ARG A 401 22.31 -4.00 -12.50
CA ARG A 401 22.68 -3.40 -11.22
C ARG A 401 21.46 -2.80 -10.52
N PHE A 402 21.57 -2.63 -9.23
CA PHE A 402 20.60 -1.85 -8.47
C PHE A 402 20.76 -0.34 -8.76
N SER A 403 19.70 0.46 -8.59
CA SER A 403 19.76 1.91 -8.85
C SER A 403 20.82 2.61 -8.00
N LYS A 404 21.11 2.09 -6.80
CA LYS A 404 22.17 2.57 -5.89
C LYS A 404 23.53 1.86 -6.06
N GLY A 405 23.69 1.04 -7.11
CA GLY A 405 24.89 0.23 -7.36
C GLY A 405 24.71 -1.21 -6.89
N LYS A 406 24.86 -1.48 -5.60
CA LYS A 406 24.60 -2.78 -4.96
C LYS A 406 23.29 -2.74 -4.16
N GLY A 407 22.64 -3.89 -4.05
CA GLY A 407 21.54 -4.10 -3.11
C GLY A 407 22.09 -4.17 -1.67
N THR A 408 21.44 -3.51 -0.73
CA THR A 408 21.90 -3.51 0.67
C THR A 408 20.99 -4.37 1.51
N PHE A 409 21.52 -5.40 2.13
CA PHE A 409 20.79 -6.11 3.18
C PHE A 409 20.57 -5.18 4.37
N MET A 410 19.33 -5.08 4.81
CA MET A 410 18.91 -4.22 5.91
C MET A 410 18.36 -5.10 7.04
N PRO A 411 19.18 -5.54 8.00
CA PRO A 411 18.72 -6.37 9.10
C PRO A 411 17.64 -5.66 9.93
N CYS A 412 16.51 -6.34 10.18
CA CYS A 412 15.39 -5.80 10.92
C CYS A 412 15.01 -6.76 12.05
N ASP A 413 14.95 -6.24 13.27
CA ASP A 413 14.54 -7.00 14.44
C ASP A 413 13.03 -6.95 14.64
N PHE A 414 12.44 -8.03 15.18
CA PHE A 414 11.02 -8.10 15.46
C PHE A 414 10.63 -7.11 16.56
N LYS A 415 9.51 -6.43 16.35
CA LYS A 415 8.82 -5.62 17.35
C LYS A 415 7.34 -5.96 17.32
N PRO A 416 6.66 -6.08 18.46
CA PRO A 416 5.23 -6.32 18.50
C PRO A 416 4.46 -5.11 17.95
N VAL A 417 3.17 -5.30 17.65
CA VAL A 417 2.24 -4.20 17.35
C VAL A 417 2.18 -3.22 18.53
N ALA A 418 1.85 -1.96 18.25
CA ALA A 418 1.84 -0.91 19.27
C ALA A 418 0.80 -1.15 20.38
N GLU A 419 -0.29 -1.85 20.06
CA GLU A 419 -1.39 -2.10 20.98
C GLU A 419 -1.76 -3.58 21.01
N MET A 420 -1.25 -4.29 22.02
CA MET A 420 -1.56 -5.71 22.26
C MET A 420 -2.87 -5.85 23.03
N PRO A 421 -3.62 -6.94 22.81
CA PRO A 421 -4.75 -7.32 23.68
C PRO A 421 -4.36 -7.45 25.15
N ASP A 422 -5.29 -7.11 26.04
CA ASP A 422 -5.17 -7.24 27.50
C ASP A 422 -6.47 -7.78 28.11
N GLU A 423 -6.60 -7.73 29.44
CA GLU A 423 -7.77 -8.25 30.17
C GLU A 423 -9.07 -7.48 29.86
N GLU A 424 -8.98 -6.21 29.47
CA GLU A 424 -10.15 -5.36 29.15
C GLU A 424 -10.50 -5.42 27.67
N TYR A 425 -9.50 -5.41 26.78
CA TYR A 425 -9.62 -5.45 25.32
C TYR A 425 -8.96 -6.71 24.79
N ASP A 426 -9.68 -7.81 24.89
CA ASP A 426 -9.17 -9.18 24.77
C ASP A 426 -9.06 -9.73 23.33
N PHE A 427 -9.51 -8.95 22.34
CA PHE A 427 -9.40 -9.30 20.92
C PHE A 427 -8.42 -8.40 20.16
N MET A 428 -7.73 -8.99 19.20
CA MET A 428 -6.96 -8.26 18.19
C MET A 428 -7.87 -7.93 17.01
N LEU A 429 -8.10 -6.65 16.75
CA LEU A 429 -8.76 -6.17 15.52
C LEU A 429 -7.74 -6.01 14.41
N THR A 430 -8.01 -6.60 13.26
CA THR A 430 -7.36 -6.26 12.00
C THR A 430 -8.38 -5.73 11.00
N THR A 431 -7.98 -4.75 10.20
CA THR A 431 -8.88 -4.11 9.23
C THR A 431 -8.51 -4.44 7.80
N GLY A 432 -9.45 -4.28 6.88
CA GLY A 432 -9.19 -4.52 5.47
C GLY A 432 -10.34 -4.13 4.56
N ARG A 433 -10.33 -4.73 3.38
CA ARG A 433 -11.32 -4.49 2.31
C ARG A 433 -12.05 -5.78 1.98
N ILE A 434 -13.23 -5.62 1.38
CA ILE A 434 -13.98 -6.69 0.73
C ILE A 434 -14.05 -6.44 -0.78
N TYR A 435 -14.45 -7.45 -1.54
CA TYR A 435 -14.45 -7.44 -3.00
C TYR A 435 -15.35 -6.35 -3.61
N PHE A 436 -16.54 -6.13 -3.03
CA PHE A 436 -17.57 -5.25 -3.60
C PHE A 436 -17.40 -3.77 -3.28
N GLN A 437 -16.55 -3.40 -2.30
CA GLN A 437 -16.38 -2.02 -1.88
C GLN A 437 -14.93 -1.56 -2.08
N TYR A 438 -14.77 -0.33 -2.60
CA TYR A 438 -13.49 0.27 -2.87
C TYR A 438 -13.17 1.38 -1.87
N HIS A 439 -12.03 1.30 -1.20
CA HIS A 439 -11.50 2.26 -0.22
C HIS A 439 -12.54 2.63 0.84
N THR A 440 -12.81 3.93 1.05
CA THR A 440 -13.82 4.45 2.00
C THR A 440 -15.27 4.22 1.56
N GLY A 441 -15.51 3.57 0.41
CA GLY A 441 -16.84 3.35 -0.12
C GLY A 441 -17.46 4.59 -0.79
N THR A 442 -16.76 5.72 -0.82
CA THR A 442 -17.28 6.99 -1.34
C THR A 442 -17.89 6.85 -2.74
N MET A 443 -17.26 6.08 -3.64
CA MET A 443 -17.81 5.80 -4.98
C MET A 443 -18.72 4.58 -5.00
N THR A 444 -18.25 3.46 -4.47
CA THR A 444 -18.91 2.15 -4.66
C THR A 444 -20.22 2.02 -3.91
N ARG A 445 -20.37 2.66 -2.75
CA ARG A 445 -21.61 2.69 -1.99
C ARG A 445 -22.71 3.57 -2.62
N ARG A 446 -22.35 4.39 -3.61
CA ARG A 446 -23.29 5.14 -4.45
C ARG A 446 -23.74 4.36 -5.69
N THR A 447 -23.26 3.14 -5.87
CA THR A 447 -23.64 2.24 -6.95
C THR A 447 -24.55 1.15 -6.39
N SER A 448 -25.85 1.19 -6.77
CA SER A 448 -26.88 0.30 -6.21
C SER A 448 -26.57 -1.20 -6.29
N ILE A 449 -25.85 -1.64 -7.34
CA ILE A 449 -25.45 -3.04 -7.51
C ILE A 449 -24.41 -3.42 -6.46
N LEU A 450 -23.34 -2.62 -6.30
CA LEU A 450 -22.27 -2.92 -5.37
C LEU A 450 -22.71 -2.77 -3.91
N ASP A 451 -23.52 -1.77 -3.61
CA ASP A 451 -24.07 -1.57 -2.27
C ASP A 451 -25.03 -2.70 -1.88
N ARG A 452 -25.82 -3.23 -2.82
CA ARG A 452 -26.68 -4.41 -2.59
C ARG A 452 -25.87 -5.65 -2.19
N GLU A 453 -24.71 -5.89 -2.83
CA GLU A 453 -23.86 -7.06 -2.54
C GLU A 453 -23.14 -6.95 -1.18
N ALA A 454 -22.88 -5.73 -0.73
CA ALA A 454 -22.26 -5.46 0.57
C ALA A 454 -22.87 -4.20 1.21
N PRO A 455 -24.10 -4.31 1.76
CA PRO A 455 -24.88 -3.14 2.17
C PRO A 455 -24.49 -2.57 3.55
N SER A 456 -23.75 -3.31 4.36
CA SER A 456 -23.42 -2.92 5.74
C SER A 456 -22.10 -3.48 6.23
N ALA A 457 -21.52 -2.80 7.22
CA ALA A 457 -20.34 -3.29 7.91
C ALA A 457 -20.61 -4.60 8.63
N LEU A 458 -19.60 -5.48 8.56
CA LEU A 458 -19.58 -6.77 9.25
C LEU A 458 -18.31 -6.89 10.09
N VAL A 459 -18.40 -7.64 11.20
CA VAL A 459 -17.23 -8.16 11.91
C VAL A 459 -17.18 -9.65 11.80
N GLU A 460 -16.07 -10.17 11.27
CA GLU A 460 -15.77 -11.61 11.27
C GLU A 460 -15.32 -12.04 12.68
N ILE A 461 -15.97 -13.07 13.22
CA ILE A 461 -15.67 -13.65 14.54
C ILE A 461 -15.50 -15.14 14.41
N ASN A 462 -14.47 -15.71 15.05
CA ASN A 462 -14.24 -17.14 15.05
C ASN A 462 -15.41 -17.87 15.76
N PRO A 463 -15.86 -19.05 15.28
CA PRO A 463 -16.98 -19.78 15.90
C PRO A 463 -16.79 -20.13 17.38
N GLU A 464 -15.58 -20.44 17.81
CA GLU A 464 -15.30 -20.74 19.23
C GLU A 464 -15.42 -19.50 20.11
N ASP A 465 -14.98 -18.34 19.60
CA ASP A 465 -15.10 -17.07 20.31
C ASP A 465 -16.56 -16.60 20.35
N ALA A 466 -17.27 -16.71 19.23
CA ALA A 466 -18.70 -16.40 19.17
C ALA A 466 -19.51 -17.26 20.17
N LYS A 467 -19.17 -18.54 20.30
CA LYS A 467 -19.78 -19.44 21.28
C LYS A 467 -19.51 -19.01 22.72
N LYS A 468 -18.25 -18.61 23.04
CA LYS A 468 -17.89 -18.11 24.38
C LYS A 468 -18.66 -16.85 24.74
N LEU A 469 -18.85 -15.94 23.77
CA LEU A 469 -19.54 -14.67 23.92
C LEU A 469 -21.07 -14.77 23.81
N GLY A 470 -21.62 -15.94 23.42
CA GLY A 470 -23.05 -16.16 23.20
C GLY A 470 -23.59 -15.39 21.98
N ILE A 471 -22.74 -15.07 21.01
CA ILE A 471 -23.07 -14.31 19.79
C ILE A 471 -23.54 -15.25 18.69
N LYS A 472 -24.64 -14.89 18.02
CA LYS A 472 -25.17 -15.62 16.85
C LYS A 472 -24.81 -14.88 15.55
N ASN A 473 -24.82 -15.63 14.45
CA ASN A 473 -24.58 -15.06 13.13
C ASN A 473 -25.65 -13.99 12.78
N ASN A 474 -25.23 -12.88 12.17
CA ASN A 474 -26.06 -11.70 11.86
C ASN A 474 -26.58 -10.93 13.09
N GLU A 475 -26.20 -11.25 14.29
CA GLU A 475 -26.53 -10.48 15.48
C GLU A 475 -25.74 -9.17 15.52
N ILE A 476 -26.35 -8.09 16.03
CA ILE A 476 -25.64 -6.81 16.23
C ILE A 476 -24.73 -6.94 17.46
N VAL A 477 -23.48 -6.64 17.26
CA VAL A 477 -22.45 -6.59 18.31
C VAL A 477 -21.84 -5.22 18.39
N GLU A 478 -21.29 -4.90 19.55
CA GLU A 478 -20.51 -3.69 19.79
C GLU A 478 -19.02 -4.04 19.86
N LEU A 479 -18.24 -3.37 19.03
CA LEU A 479 -16.78 -3.36 19.13
C LEU A 479 -16.35 -2.08 19.81
N THR A 480 -15.56 -2.19 20.88
CA THR A 480 -15.07 -1.05 21.65
C THR A 480 -13.54 -1.12 21.74
N SER A 481 -12.88 0.00 21.47
CA SER A 481 -11.46 0.21 21.75
C SER A 481 -11.29 1.31 22.79
N ARG A 482 -10.06 1.68 23.11
CA ARG A 482 -9.76 2.81 24.00
C ARG A 482 -10.19 4.18 23.44
N ARG A 483 -10.56 4.25 22.16
CA ARG A 483 -10.88 5.49 21.41
C ARG A 483 -12.36 5.68 21.14
N GLY A 484 -13.10 4.59 21.06
CA GLY A 484 -14.54 4.67 20.78
C GLY A 484 -15.19 3.30 20.64
N SER A 485 -16.44 3.29 20.20
CA SER A 485 -17.21 2.08 19.94
C SER A 485 -18.05 2.21 18.67
N ILE A 486 -18.24 1.08 17.99
CA ILE A 486 -19.11 0.96 16.82
C ILE A 486 -20.01 -0.27 16.95
N LYS A 487 -21.17 -0.22 16.29
CA LYS A 487 -22.12 -1.34 16.24
C LYS A 487 -22.22 -1.87 14.82
N LEU A 488 -22.08 -3.19 14.65
CA LEU A 488 -22.11 -3.85 13.35
C LEU A 488 -22.59 -5.29 13.49
N LYS A 489 -22.91 -5.93 12.35
CA LYS A 489 -23.36 -7.32 12.33
C LYS A 489 -22.20 -8.29 12.49
N ALA A 490 -22.38 -9.35 13.29
CA ALA A 490 -21.42 -10.44 13.40
C ALA A 490 -21.56 -11.42 12.22
N GLU A 491 -20.45 -11.74 11.58
CA GLU A 491 -20.29 -12.85 10.65
C GLU A 491 -19.45 -13.94 11.33
N ILE A 492 -20.06 -15.08 11.65
CA ILE A 492 -19.34 -16.17 12.32
C ILE A 492 -18.65 -17.03 11.27
N THR A 493 -17.32 -17.03 11.29
CA THR A 493 -16.52 -17.69 10.27
C THR A 493 -15.15 -18.16 10.78
N LYS A 494 -14.63 -19.26 10.21
CA LYS A 494 -13.28 -19.77 10.47
C LYS A 494 -12.18 -18.99 9.74
N ARG A 495 -12.54 -18.03 8.91
CA ARG A 495 -11.56 -17.20 8.18
C ARG A 495 -10.61 -16.45 9.10
N VAL A 496 -11.09 -16.02 10.26
CA VAL A 496 -10.26 -15.42 11.31
C VAL A 496 -9.85 -16.45 12.36
N PRO A 497 -8.62 -16.37 12.91
CA PRO A 497 -8.21 -17.22 14.03
C PRO A 497 -8.95 -16.84 15.33
N GLN A 498 -8.83 -17.65 16.37
CA GLN A 498 -9.36 -17.33 17.70
C GLN A 498 -8.71 -16.05 18.25
N ASN A 499 -9.46 -15.27 19.05
CA ASN A 499 -9.07 -14.00 19.65
C ASN A 499 -8.69 -12.91 18.63
N VAL A 500 -9.05 -13.09 17.34
CA VAL A 500 -8.89 -12.11 16.28
C VAL A 500 -10.24 -11.81 15.67
N VAL A 501 -10.51 -10.54 15.44
CA VAL A 501 -11.67 -10.07 14.67
C VAL A 501 -11.22 -9.26 13.47
N PHE A 502 -11.98 -9.33 12.38
CA PHE A 502 -11.73 -8.55 11.17
C PHE A 502 -12.94 -7.71 10.83
N SER A 503 -12.71 -6.43 10.48
CA SER A 503 -13.76 -5.56 9.94
C SER A 503 -13.22 -4.67 8.82
N THR A 504 -14.15 -3.99 8.12
CA THR A 504 -13.83 -3.20 6.94
C THR A 504 -14.07 -1.71 7.19
N PHE A 505 -13.32 -0.84 6.51
CA PHE A 505 -13.39 0.62 6.67
C PHE A 505 -14.21 1.33 5.60
N HIS A 506 -15.10 0.61 4.89
CA HIS A 506 -15.92 1.17 3.80
C HIS A 506 -17.17 1.92 4.25
N PHE A 507 -17.57 1.78 5.50
CA PHE A 507 -18.92 2.10 5.97
C PHE A 507 -18.89 3.26 6.97
N HIS A 508 -19.43 4.42 6.57
CA HIS A 508 -19.50 5.62 7.41
C HIS A 508 -20.42 5.46 8.63
N GLU A 509 -21.44 4.60 8.53
CA GLU A 509 -22.36 4.28 9.64
C GLU A 509 -21.72 3.39 10.73
N ALA A 510 -20.59 2.75 10.44
CA ALA A 510 -19.78 1.99 11.39
C ALA A 510 -18.29 2.17 11.05
N PRO A 511 -17.73 3.38 11.25
CA PRO A 511 -16.38 3.73 10.82
C PRO A 511 -15.35 3.01 11.69
N VAL A 512 -14.83 1.88 11.21
CA VAL A 512 -13.89 1.05 11.99
C VAL A 512 -12.61 1.80 12.39
N ASN A 513 -12.23 2.84 11.64
CA ASN A 513 -11.08 3.68 11.97
C ASN A 513 -11.28 4.52 13.25
N MET A 514 -12.51 4.67 13.75
CA MET A 514 -12.78 5.17 15.10
C MET A 514 -12.13 4.29 16.19
N LEU A 515 -11.90 3.00 15.89
CA LEU A 515 -11.32 2.05 16.84
C LEU A 515 -9.79 1.96 16.74
N THR A 516 -9.22 2.27 15.57
CA THR A 516 -7.79 2.09 15.29
C THR A 516 -6.93 3.08 16.08
N ASN A 517 -5.71 2.67 16.41
CA ASN A 517 -4.77 3.50 17.16
C ASN A 517 -4.06 4.51 16.25
N SER A 518 -3.53 5.59 16.85
CA SER A 518 -2.79 6.65 16.16
C SER A 518 -1.29 6.35 15.98
N ALA A 519 -0.83 5.14 16.33
CA ALA A 519 0.56 4.75 16.12
C ALA A 519 0.86 4.58 14.62
N TYR A 520 2.07 4.89 14.23
CA TYR A 520 2.53 4.82 12.84
C TYR A 520 3.99 4.39 12.73
N ASP A 521 4.37 3.92 11.56
CA ASP A 521 5.77 3.63 11.22
C ASP A 521 6.62 4.90 11.38
N PRO A 522 7.74 4.85 12.12
CA PRO A 522 8.53 6.06 12.43
C PRO A 522 9.19 6.69 11.20
N ILE A 523 9.36 5.94 10.10
CA ILE A 523 10.06 6.38 8.89
C ILE A 523 9.06 6.79 7.81
N ALA A 524 8.15 5.89 7.42
CA ALA A 524 7.18 6.14 6.36
C ALA A 524 5.89 6.83 6.85
N LYS A 525 5.73 6.96 8.18
CA LYS A 525 4.55 7.58 8.81
C LYS A 525 3.22 6.90 8.46
N ILE A 526 3.27 5.64 8.03
CA ILE A 526 2.07 4.89 7.70
C ILE A 526 1.37 4.41 8.99
N PRO A 527 0.05 4.64 9.16
CA PRO A 527 -0.66 4.21 10.36
C PRO A 527 -0.76 2.69 10.53
N GLU A 528 -0.86 2.23 11.78
CA GLU A 528 -1.02 0.83 12.14
C GLU A 528 -2.49 0.39 12.10
N TYR A 529 -3.02 0.17 10.90
CA TYR A 529 -4.41 -0.30 10.72
C TYR A 529 -4.60 -1.81 10.95
N LYS A 530 -3.51 -2.58 11.09
CA LYS A 530 -3.59 -4.05 11.13
C LYS A 530 -3.51 -4.63 12.54
N GLY A 531 -3.27 -3.82 13.56
CA GLY A 531 -3.18 -4.25 14.94
C GLY A 531 -3.78 -3.22 15.90
N CYS A 532 -4.89 -3.59 16.57
CA CYS A 532 -5.55 -2.74 17.56
C CYS A 532 -6.31 -3.63 18.55
N ALA A 533 -6.19 -3.35 19.85
CA ALA A 533 -6.91 -4.10 20.86
C ALA A 533 -8.36 -3.61 20.98
N VAL A 534 -9.31 -4.55 20.94
CA VAL A 534 -10.74 -4.29 21.06
C VAL A 534 -11.43 -5.28 21.96
N LYS A 535 -12.58 -4.87 22.49
CA LYS A 535 -13.54 -5.70 23.18
C LYS A 535 -14.75 -5.96 22.29
N VAL A 536 -15.24 -7.18 22.32
CA VAL A 536 -16.45 -7.58 21.60
C VAL A 536 -17.56 -7.86 22.59
N ARG A 537 -18.71 -7.22 22.42
CA ARG A 537 -19.88 -7.44 23.26
C ARG A 537 -21.14 -7.66 22.41
N ARG A 538 -22.03 -8.50 22.91
CA ARG A 538 -23.39 -8.61 22.39
C ARG A 538 -24.16 -7.33 22.74
N CYS A 539 -24.87 -6.76 21.78
CA CYS A 539 -25.85 -5.71 22.09
C CYS A 539 -27.08 -6.36 22.73
N ALA A 540 -27.54 -5.78 23.85
CA ALA A 540 -28.72 -6.25 24.57
C ALA A 540 -30.00 -6.04 23.75
#